data_2ca3f467a3edcf6aed5ce8ce19bb9693
#
_entry.id   2ca3f467a3edcf6aed5ce8ce19bb9693
#
_cell.length_a   1.000
_cell.length_b   1.000
_cell.length_c   1.000
_cell.angle_alpha   90.00
_cell.angle_beta   90.00
_cell.angle_gamma   90.00
#
_symmetry.space_group_name_H-M   'P 1'
#
loop_
_entity.id
_entity.type
_entity.pdbx_description
1 polymer ?
#
loop_
_entity_poly.entity_id
_entity_poly.type
_entity_poly.pdbx_seq_one_letter_code
_entity_poly.pdbx_strand_id
1 'polypeptide(L)'
;MGIFIKKVLMNERDHSLLKIRPVIVSARITDAMSSEEYFQNKILRPILKLQNPILLLVFKNYIKKYKNYYHTLSLEKRLEYIENSIQKDIKFRNSLKGIIIGLFTIEEYQLYIENSSALNKRMMTMVIERLKDQVQFFEFEVLV
;
A
#
# COMPACT_ATOMS: atom_id res chain seq x y z
N MET A 1 15.33 -24.69 -13.68
CA MET A 1 14.85 -24.96 -12.30
C MET A 1 13.97 -23.86 -11.76
N GLY A 2 14.37 -22.59 -11.83
CA GLY A 2 13.61 -21.49 -11.23
C GLY A 2 12.18 -21.32 -11.74
N ILE A 3 11.97 -21.38 -13.05
CA ILE A 3 10.63 -21.21 -13.64
C ILE A 3 9.71 -22.37 -13.27
N PHE A 4 10.22 -23.59 -13.30
CA PHE A 4 9.46 -24.77 -12.95
C PHE A 4 9.07 -24.76 -11.48
N ILE A 5 10.00 -24.40 -10.60
CA ILE A 5 9.76 -24.32 -9.16
C ILE A 5 8.68 -23.27 -8.85
N LYS A 6 8.72 -22.10 -9.52
CA LYS A 6 7.72 -21.04 -9.34
C LYS A 6 6.32 -21.52 -9.69
N LYS A 7 6.14 -22.27 -10.76
CA LYS A 7 4.85 -22.84 -11.14
C LYS A 7 4.35 -23.86 -10.12
N VAL A 8 5.24 -24.71 -9.62
CA VAL A 8 4.90 -25.71 -8.60
C VAL A 8 4.49 -25.05 -7.29
N LEU A 9 5.06 -23.86 -6.97
CA LEU A 9 4.74 -23.13 -5.76
C LEU A 9 3.42 -22.37 -5.82
N MET A 10 2.79 -22.23 -7.01
CA MET A 10 1.49 -21.57 -7.14
C MET A 10 0.44 -22.44 -6.45
N ASN A 11 -0.07 -21.97 -5.33
CA ASN A 11 -0.98 -22.70 -4.45
C ASN A 11 -2.38 -22.05 -4.46
N GLU A 12 -3.30 -22.66 -3.70
CA GLU A 12 -4.67 -22.17 -3.61
C GLU A 12 -4.75 -20.74 -3.09
N ARG A 13 -3.90 -20.39 -2.14
CA ARG A 13 -3.83 -19.03 -1.61
C ARG A 13 -3.53 -18.04 -2.72
N ASP A 14 -2.51 -18.29 -3.52
CA ASP A 14 -2.09 -17.40 -4.60
C ASP A 14 -3.18 -17.28 -5.67
N HIS A 15 -3.81 -18.39 -6.03
CA HIS A 15 -4.94 -18.36 -6.95
C HIS A 15 -6.08 -17.50 -6.42
N SER A 16 -6.43 -17.65 -5.15
CA SER A 16 -7.49 -16.88 -4.52
C SER A 16 -7.17 -15.40 -4.46
N LEU A 17 -5.93 -15.05 -4.12
CA LEU A 17 -5.49 -13.65 -4.08
C LEU A 17 -5.59 -12.99 -5.44
N LEU A 18 -5.18 -13.68 -6.50
CA LEU A 18 -5.26 -13.13 -7.85
C LEU A 18 -6.71 -12.93 -8.30
N LYS A 19 -7.64 -13.79 -7.86
CA LYS A 19 -9.05 -13.66 -8.20
C LYS A 19 -9.71 -12.42 -7.59
N ILE A 20 -9.36 -12.08 -6.36
CA ILE A 20 -9.96 -10.93 -5.67
C ILE A 20 -9.28 -9.62 -6.02
N ARG A 21 -8.11 -9.68 -6.65
CA ARG A 21 -7.34 -8.49 -6.99
C ARG A 21 -8.04 -7.70 -8.10
N PRO A 22 -8.36 -6.43 -7.87
CA PRO A 22 -9.07 -5.64 -8.88
C PRO A 22 -8.20 -5.35 -10.09
N VAL A 23 -8.85 -5.20 -11.25
CA VAL A 23 -8.18 -4.77 -12.48
C VAL A 23 -8.18 -3.24 -12.51
N ILE A 24 -7.03 -2.65 -12.83
CA ILE A 24 -6.91 -1.19 -12.96
C ILE A 24 -6.67 -0.86 -14.43
N VAL A 25 -7.71 -0.37 -15.08
CA VAL A 25 -7.67 -0.07 -16.52
C VAL A 25 -6.69 1.04 -16.85
N SER A 26 -6.51 2.01 -15.94
CA SER A 26 -5.58 3.13 -16.14
C SER A 26 -4.12 2.78 -15.91
N ALA A 27 -3.83 1.63 -15.30
CA ALA A 27 -2.46 1.19 -15.06
C ALA A 27 -1.90 0.59 -16.34
N ARG A 28 -1.07 1.36 -17.03
CA ARG A 28 -0.48 0.91 -18.29
C ARG A 28 0.77 0.08 -18.04
N ILE A 29 0.83 -1.07 -18.70
CA ILE A 29 2.00 -1.94 -18.69
C ILE A 29 2.61 -1.90 -20.10
N THR A 30 3.87 -1.49 -20.19
CA THR A 30 4.60 -1.39 -21.47
C THR A 30 5.96 -2.07 -21.33
N ASP A 31 6.52 -2.48 -22.46
CA ASP A 31 7.86 -3.10 -22.49
C ASP A 31 8.98 -2.10 -22.14
N ALA A 32 8.70 -0.80 -22.25
CA ALA A 32 9.67 0.24 -21.93
C ALA A 32 9.76 0.53 -20.41
N MET A 33 8.89 -0.06 -19.62
CA MET A 33 8.90 0.15 -18.17
C MET A 33 10.11 -0.48 -17.51
N SER A 34 10.65 0.20 -16.50
CA SER A 34 11.61 -0.42 -15.59
C SER A 34 10.93 -1.53 -14.80
N SER A 35 11.72 -2.41 -14.20
CA SER A 35 11.18 -3.47 -13.36
C SER A 35 10.41 -2.90 -12.16
N GLU A 36 10.85 -1.77 -11.63
CA GLU A 36 10.18 -1.09 -10.52
C GLU A 36 8.82 -0.54 -10.93
N GLU A 37 8.74 0.10 -12.11
CA GLU A 37 7.47 0.61 -12.63
C GLU A 37 6.49 -0.53 -12.93
N TYR A 38 7.01 -1.62 -13.48
CA TYR A 38 6.19 -2.81 -13.72
C TYR A 38 5.59 -3.33 -12.42
N PHE A 39 6.41 -3.50 -11.38
CA PHE A 39 5.95 -3.98 -10.08
C PHE A 39 4.92 -3.02 -9.49
N GLN A 40 5.16 -1.72 -9.58
CA GLN A 40 4.24 -0.71 -9.10
C GLN A 40 2.88 -0.82 -9.78
N ASN A 41 2.87 -0.87 -11.10
CA ASN A 41 1.62 -0.81 -11.87
C ASN A 41 0.88 -2.15 -11.89
N LYS A 42 1.61 -3.25 -11.97
CA LYS A 42 1.01 -4.59 -12.07
C LYS A 42 0.59 -5.15 -10.72
N ILE A 43 1.35 -4.87 -9.67
CA ILE A 43 1.21 -5.53 -8.38
C ILE A 43 0.72 -4.57 -7.30
N LEU A 44 1.44 -3.46 -7.09
CA LEU A 44 1.13 -2.56 -5.98
C LEU A 44 -0.20 -1.81 -6.16
N ARG A 45 -0.48 -1.29 -7.34
CA ARG A 45 -1.73 -0.53 -7.57
C ARG A 45 -2.98 -1.34 -7.30
N PRO A 46 -3.12 -2.56 -7.84
CA PRO A 46 -4.29 -3.38 -7.54
C PRO A 46 -4.43 -3.72 -6.06
N ILE A 47 -3.32 -4.05 -5.40
CA ILE A 47 -3.34 -4.39 -3.97
C ILE A 47 -3.74 -3.19 -3.14
N LEU A 48 -3.20 -2.00 -3.43
CA LEU A 48 -3.58 -0.78 -2.72
C LEU A 48 -5.06 -0.46 -2.90
N LYS A 49 -5.59 -0.66 -4.10
CA LYS A 49 -7.02 -0.47 -4.34
C LYS A 49 -7.85 -1.44 -3.51
N LEU A 50 -7.45 -2.70 -3.45
CA LEU A 50 -8.14 -3.71 -2.65
C LEU A 50 -8.08 -3.37 -1.15
N GLN A 51 -6.91 -2.92 -0.67
CA GLN A 51 -6.67 -2.64 0.74
C GLN A 51 -7.06 -1.22 1.17
N ASN A 52 -7.55 -0.41 0.26
CA ASN A 52 -7.87 0.98 0.58
C ASN A 52 -8.78 1.14 1.82
N PRO A 53 -9.87 0.36 1.98
CA PRO A 53 -10.72 0.52 3.15
C PRO A 53 -9.99 0.25 4.47
N ILE A 54 -9.13 -0.76 4.52
CA ILE A 54 -8.40 -1.07 5.75
C ILE A 54 -7.29 -0.04 6.00
N LEU A 55 -6.64 0.47 4.96
CA LEU A 55 -5.63 1.51 5.11
C LEU A 55 -6.23 2.79 5.70
N LEU A 56 -7.42 3.17 5.27
CA LEU A 56 -8.13 4.31 5.83
C LEU A 56 -8.45 4.12 7.31
N LEU A 57 -8.95 2.95 7.69
CA LEU A 57 -9.27 2.65 9.08
C LEU A 57 -8.03 2.58 9.96
N VAL A 58 -6.95 2.02 9.44
CA VAL A 58 -5.68 1.93 10.17
C VAL A 58 -5.14 3.33 10.47
N PHE A 59 -5.21 4.24 9.51
CA PHE A 59 -4.76 5.62 9.74
C PHE A 59 -5.70 6.36 10.69
N LYS A 60 -6.99 6.15 10.57
CA LYS A 60 -7.98 6.72 11.49
C LYS A 60 -7.72 6.28 12.93
N ASN A 61 -7.39 5.01 13.13
CA ASN A 61 -7.02 4.49 14.44
C ASN A 61 -5.70 5.11 14.94
N TYR A 62 -4.76 5.34 14.05
CA TYR A 62 -3.50 6.03 14.38
C TYR A 62 -3.77 7.43 14.91
N ILE A 63 -4.67 8.18 14.28
CA ILE A 63 -5.07 9.50 14.74
C ILE A 63 -5.61 9.44 16.17
N LYS A 64 -6.50 8.48 16.46
CA LYS A 64 -7.08 8.30 17.80
C LYS A 64 -6.01 7.96 18.83
N LYS A 65 -5.09 7.07 18.49
CA LYS A 65 -4.02 6.64 19.37
C LYS A 65 -3.16 7.83 19.82
N TYR A 66 -2.97 8.81 18.94
CA TYR A 66 -2.23 10.02 19.26
C TYR A 66 -3.15 11.18 19.62
N LYS A 67 -4.22 10.88 20.38
CA LYS A 67 -5.10 11.84 21.06
C LYS A 67 -5.80 12.83 20.13
N ASN A 68 -6.04 12.43 18.89
CA ASN A 68 -6.75 13.24 17.90
C ASN A 68 -6.07 14.59 17.60
N TYR A 69 -4.77 14.69 17.84
CA TYR A 69 -4.01 15.91 17.53
C TYR A 69 -4.18 16.34 16.08
N TYR A 70 -4.28 15.37 15.18
CA TYR A 70 -4.52 15.60 13.75
C TYR A 70 -5.66 16.58 13.50
N HIS A 71 -6.76 16.45 14.24
CA HIS A 71 -7.95 17.27 14.03
C HIS A 71 -7.80 18.72 14.48
N THR A 72 -6.76 19.05 15.22
CA THR A 72 -6.45 20.43 15.60
C THR A 72 -5.70 21.20 14.54
N LEU A 73 -5.22 20.49 13.50
CA LEU A 73 -4.33 21.07 12.49
C LEU A 73 -5.13 21.66 11.31
N SER A 74 -4.53 22.64 10.60
CA SER A 74 -5.01 23.10 9.32
C SER A 74 -4.91 21.99 8.28
N LEU A 75 -5.59 22.14 7.15
CA LEU A 75 -5.52 21.15 6.07
C LEU A 75 -4.08 20.91 5.63
N GLU A 76 -3.32 21.98 5.42
CA GLU A 76 -1.91 21.87 5.03
C GLU A 76 -1.11 21.04 6.04
N LYS A 77 -1.30 21.31 7.32
CA LYS A 77 -0.62 20.58 8.38
C LYS A 77 -1.10 19.14 8.52
N ARG A 78 -2.36 18.87 8.21
CA ARG A 78 -2.87 17.49 8.16
C ARG A 78 -2.20 16.68 7.08
N LEU A 79 -1.98 17.26 5.91
CA LEU A 79 -1.27 16.58 4.83
C LEU A 79 0.19 16.26 5.25
N GLU A 80 0.85 17.21 5.90
CA GLU A 80 2.19 16.98 6.45
C GLU A 80 2.19 15.89 7.53
N TYR A 81 1.16 15.86 8.37
CA TYR A 81 1.01 14.85 9.42
C TYR A 81 0.92 13.45 8.82
N ILE A 82 0.14 13.28 7.75
CA ILE A 82 0.03 12.00 7.05
C ILE A 82 1.41 11.55 6.56
N GLU A 83 2.13 12.43 5.89
CA GLU A 83 3.44 12.11 5.34
C GLU A 83 4.45 11.78 6.45
N ASN A 84 4.52 12.61 7.47
CA ASN A 84 5.48 12.43 8.56
C ASN A 84 5.20 11.18 9.39
N SER A 85 3.94 10.85 9.65
CA SER A 85 3.60 9.66 10.44
C SER A 85 4.02 8.38 9.73
N ILE A 86 3.97 8.35 8.41
CA ILE A 86 4.36 7.18 7.64
C ILE A 86 5.88 7.14 7.44
N GLN A 87 6.51 8.29 7.18
CA GLN A 87 7.95 8.32 6.93
C GLN A 87 8.79 8.19 8.21
N LYS A 88 8.33 8.74 9.32
CA LYS A 88 9.13 8.83 10.54
C LYS A 88 8.80 7.79 11.60
N ASP A 89 7.57 7.33 11.67
CA ASP A 89 7.18 6.30 12.63
C ASP A 89 7.43 4.92 12.00
N ILE A 90 8.56 4.32 12.35
CA ILE A 90 9.01 3.06 11.76
C ILE A 90 8.03 1.92 12.04
N LYS A 91 7.49 1.84 13.25
CA LYS A 91 6.52 0.79 13.60
C LYS A 91 5.25 0.90 12.76
N PHE A 92 4.75 2.12 12.61
CA PHE A 92 3.56 2.36 11.81
C PHE A 92 3.81 2.04 10.34
N ARG A 93 4.95 2.52 9.80
CA ARG A 93 5.33 2.23 8.42
C ARG A 93 5.43 0.73 8.18
N ASN A 94 6.03 -0.01 9.10
CA ASN A 94 6.17 -1.46 8.96
C ASN A 94 4.82 -2.17 9.00
N SER A 95 3.87 -1.70 9.81
CA SER A 95 2.53 -2.28 9.84
C SER A 95 1.81 -2.07 8.51
N LEU A 96 1.94 -0.89 7.90
CA LEU A 96 1.37 -0.61 6.58
C LEU A 96 1.98 -1.49 5.50
N LYS A 97 3.30 -1.67 5.52
CA LYS A 97 3.97 -2.58 4.59
C LYS A 97 3.43 -4.00 4.72
N GLY A 98 3.23 -4.47 5.94
CA GLY A 98 2.69 -5.82 6.18
C GLY A 98 1.30 -6.02 5.59
N ILE A 99 0.44 -5.00 5.66
CA ILE A 99 -0.90 -5.03 5.09
C ILE A 99 -0.85 -5.23 3.57
N ILE A 100 0.15 -4.68 2.92
CA ILE A 100 0.32 -4.77 1.48
C ILE A 100 1.04 -6.05 1.09
N ILE A 101 2.19 -6.31 1.71
CA ILE A 101 3.04 -7.46 1.41
C ILE A 101 2.31 -8.77 1.68
N GLY A 102 1.45 -8.81 2.68
CA GLY A 102 0.67 -10.00 2.99
C GLY A 102 -0.23 -10.48 1.86
N LEU A 103 -0.49 -9.65 0.85
CA LEU A 103 -1.29 -10.01 -0.31
C LEU A 103 -0.47 -10.34 -1.56
N PHE A 104 0.86 -10.36 -1.44
CA PHE A 104 1.70 -10.82 -2.55
C PHE A 104 1.56 -12.32 -2.75
N THR A 105 1.60 -12.75 -4.00
CA THR A 105 1.82 -14.16 -4.30
C THR A 105 3.26 -14.53 -3.94
N ILE A 106 3.54 -15.82 -3.87
CA ILE A 106 4.91 -16.29 -3.59
C ILE A 106 5.90 -15.75 -4.62
N GLU A 107 5.53 -15.80 -5.89
CA GLU A 107 6.37 -15.27 -6.97
C GLU A 107 6.60 -13.75 -6.82
N GLU A 108 5.56 -13.01 -6.49
CA GLU A 108 5.68 -11.57 -6.30
C GLU A 108 6.59 -11.23 -5.13
N TYR A 109 6.51 -11.99 -4.05
CA TYR A 109 7.40 -11.80 -2.90
C TYR A 109 8.86 -12.05 -3.28
N GLN A 110 9.12 -13.07 -4.08
CA GLN A 110 10.46 -13.37 -4.56
C GLN A 110 11.03 -12.23 -5.41
N LEU A 111 10.20 -11.62 -6.24
CA LEU A 111 10.60 -10.43 -7.01
C LEU A 111 10.84 -9.24 -6.09
N TYR A 112 9.98 -9.06 -5.10
CA TYR A 112 10.07 -7.95 -4.16
C TYR A 112 11.39 -7.96 -3.39
N ILE A 113 11.83 -9.11 -2.87
CA ILE A 113 13.05 -9.17 -2.07
C ILE A 113 14.32 -8.89 -2.87
N GLU A 114 14.28 -9.00 -4.18
CA GLU A 114 15.42 -8.66 -5.04
C GLU A 114 15.69 -7.16 -5.08
N ASN A 115 14.69 -6.32 -4.80
CA ASN A 115 14.79 -4.87 -4.85
C ASN A 115 13.92 -4.19 -3.81
N SER A 116 13.91 -4.73 -2.59
CA SER A 116 12.97 -4.31 -1.54
C SER A 116 13.11 -2.84 -1.15
N SER A 117 14.33 -2.31 -1.12
CA SER A 117 14.57 -0.92 -0.73
C SER A 117 13.84 0.07 -1.64
N ALA A 118 14.03 -0.07 -2.95
CA ALA A 118 13.39 0.80 -3.93
C ALA A 118 11.86 0.59 -3.97
N LEU A 119 11.43 -0.67 -3.88
CA LEU A 119 10.00 -0.98 -3.90
C LEU A 119 9.29 -0.50 -2.64
N ASN A 120 9.94 -0.54 -1.49
CA ASN A 120 9.40 0.03 -0.26
C ASN A 120 9.16 1.53 -0.37
N LYS A 121 10.09 2.25 -0.99
CA LYS A 121 9.90 3.70 -1.21
C LYS A 121 8.68 3.96 -2.08
N ARG A 122 8.54 3.24 -3.18
CA ARG A 122 7.37 3.38 -4.07
C ARG A 122 6.08 3.05 -3.34
N MET A 123 6.08 1.96 -2.58
CA MET A 123 4.93 1.52 -1.81
C MET A 123 4.47 2.59 -0.82
N MET A 124 5.39 3.14 -0.05
CA MET A 124 5.06 4.16 0.95
C MET A 124 4.61 5.47 0.32
N THR A 125 5.25 5.89 -0.77
CA THR A 125 4.81 7.06 -1.52
C THR A 125 3.37 6.90 -2.01
N MET A 126 3.02 5.72 -2.52
CA MET A 126 1.67 5.43 -2.99
C MET A 126 0.65 5.45 -1.85
N VAL A 127 1.00 4.90 -0.70
CA VAL A 127 0.13 4.93 0.48
C VAL A 127 -0.10 6.37 0.94
N ILE A 128 0.96 7.16 1.05
CA ILE A 128 0.88 8.57 1.45
C ILE A 128 -0.04 9.35 0.52
N GLU A 129 0.18 9.24 -0.78
CA GLU A 129 -0.64 9.93 -1.77
C GLU A 129 -2.11 9.53 -1.69
N ARG A 130 -2.36 8.25 -1.54
CA ARG A 130 -3.72 7.72 -1.45
C ARG A 130 -4.44 8.22 -0.21
N LEU A 131 -3.77 8.28 0.94
CA LEU A 131 -4.35 8.82 2.17
C LEU A 131 -4.57 10.33 2.07
N LYS A 132 -3.65 11.07 1.47
CA LYS A 132 -3.82 12.51 1.26
C LYS A 132 -5.02 12.80 0.34
N ASP A 133 -5.19 12.03 -0.72
CA ASP A 133 -6.31 12.20 -1.65
C ASP A 133 -7.66 11.93 -0.99
N GLN A 134 -7.68 11.18 0.11
CA GLN A 134 -8.89 10.79 0.81
C GLN A 134 -8.98 11.43 2.21
N VAL A 135 -8.35 12.56 2.39
CA VAL A 135 -8.26 13.23 3.69
C VAL A 135 -9.64 13.52 4.30
N GLN A 136 -10.66 13.71 3.47
CA GLN A 136 -12.04 13.95 3.93
C GLN A 136 -12.62 12.78 4.70
N PHE A 137 -12.15 11.56 4.44
CA PHE A 137 -12.62 10.38 5.16
C PHE A 137 -12.38 10.51 6.67
N PHE A 138 -11.29 11.13 7.08
CA PHE A 138 -10.92 11.24 8.49
C PHE A 138 -11.73 12.30 9.24
N GLU A 139 -12.38 13.19 8.54
CA GLU A 139 -13.14 14.29 9.14
C GLU A 139 -14.53 13.89 9.60
N PHE A 140 -15.11 12.84 9.04
CA PHE A 140 -16.47 12.43 9.36
C PHE A 140 -16.67 12.02 10.81
N GLU A 141 -15.64 11.47 11.46
CA GLU A 141 -15.77 11.07 12.87
C GLU A 141 -15.86 12.25 13.84
N VAL A 142 -15.33 13.40 13.45
CA VAL A 142 -15.36 14.58 14.32
C VAL A 142 -16.78 15.13 14.47
N LEU A 143 -17.64 14.83 13.50
CA LEU A 143 -19.02 15.32 13.46
C LEU A 143 -20.00 14.41 14.21
N VAL A 144 -19.54 13.25 14.62
CA VAL A 144 -20.33 12.30 15.38
C VAL A 144 -19.99 12.43 16.86
#